data_8b9b3a06218481cff3bd96bf46444ac9
#
_entry.id   8b9b3a06218481cff3bd96bf46444ac9
#
_cell.length_a   1.000
_cell.length_b   1.000
_cell.length_c   1.000
_cell.angle_alpha   90.00
_cell.angle_beta   90.00
_cell.angle_gamma   90.00
#
_symmetry.space_group_name_H-M   'P 1'
#
loop_
_entity.id
_entity.type
_entity.pdbx_description
1 polymer ?
#
loop_
_entity_poly.entity_id
_entity_poly.type
_entity_poly.pdbx_seq_one_letter_code
_entity_poly.pdbx_strand_id
1 'polypeptide(L)'
;VWVEKIGELRLDTHTYHIGKSPFTARGETSIGYWKEGSVKGVHKDYKVEVSHDPINLWKDGTLRFFGGYQRDYYGYDKSIRSMPYWGAQFRTAVGPRVNAWVSYNQRNINYNNSPYRFDSTELPKELIYGGSFKLTRLDDISVSVKQNMMNGDVDSIYYTYHRDLHSFDMYLTYKDSHKNNNNQWKIKFVGKDF
;
A
#
# COMPACT_ATOMS: atom_id res chain seq x y z
N VAL A 1 5.26 16.90 -3.96
CA VAL A 1 4.48 16.79 -5.19
C VAL A 1 3.02 16.70 -4.80
N TRP A 2 2.18 17.58 -5.32
CA TRP A 2 0.75 17.65 -5.03
C TRP A 2 -0.02 17.27 -6.28
N VAL A 3 -0.89 16.24 -6.19
CA VAL A 3 -1.79 15.81 -7.26
C VAL A 3 -3.21 16.14 -6.86
N GLU A 4 -3.90 16.89 -7.69
CA GLU A 4 -5.33 17.13 -7.56
C GLU A 4 -6.08 16.04 -8.36
N LYS A 5 -6.96 15.32 -7.68
CA LYS A 5 -7.90 14.38 -8.30
C LYS A 5 -9.26 15.06 -8.41
N ILE A 6 -9.67 15.33 -9.63
CA ILE A 6 -10.94 16.00 -9.92
C ILE A 6 -11.95 14.95 -10.38
N GLY A 7 -12.65 14.35 -9.43
CA GLY A 7 -13.57 13.25 -9.68
C GLY A 7 -12.83 11.95 -10.05
N GLU A 8 -12.97 10.95 -9.21
CA GLU A 8 -12.44 9.61 -9.46
C GLU A 8 -13.54 8.59 -9.16
N LEU A 9 -13.84 7.76 -10.13
CA LEU A 9 -14.67 6.57 -9.93
C LEU A 9 -13.73 5.39 -9.77
N ARG A 10 -13.89 4.66 -8.66
CA ARG A 10 -13.11 3.46 -8.36
C ARG A 10 -14.05 2.29 -8.11
N LEU A 11 -13.71 1.15 -8.67
CA LEU A 11 -14.37 -0.12 -8.46
C LEU A 11 -13.34 -1.10 -7.91
N ASP A 12 -13.65 -1.65 -6.75
CA ASP A 12 -12.87 -2.70 -6.10
C ASP A 12 -13.71 -3.97 -6.08
N THR A 13 -13.15 -5.09 -6.52
CA THR A 13 -13.84 -6.37 -6.39
C THR A 13 -13.66 -6.93 -4.98
N HIS A 14 -14.60 -7.75 -4.53
CA HIS A 14 -14.32 -8.61 -3.38
C HIS A 14 -13.18 -9.57 -3.71
N THR A 15 -12.56 -10.12 -2.67
CA THR A 15 -11.59 -11.20 -2.84
C THR A 15 -12.32 -12.50 -3.12
N TYR A 16 -11.99 -13.15 -4.22
CA TYR A 16 -12.59 -14.42 -4.65
C TYR A 16 -11.59 -15.55 -4.53
N HIS A 17 -12.01 -16.70 -3.98
CA HIS A 17 -11.24 -17.93 -4.05
C HIS A 17 -11.24 -18.50 -5.47
N ILE A 18 -10.08 -18.95 -5.92
CA ILE A 18 -9.92 -19.59 -7.24
C ILE A 18 -10.25 -21.07 -7.10
N GLY A 19 -11.53 -21.40 -7.25
CA GLY A 19 -12.02 -22.76 -7.10
C GLY A 19 -11.78 -23.30 -5.69
N LYS A 20 -11.22 -24.51 -5.60
CA LYS A 20 -10.82 -25.16 -4.33
C LYS A 20 -9.33 -24.98 -4.01
N SER A 21 -8.63 -24.14 -4.75
CA SER A 21 -7.20 -23.90 -4.56
C SER A 21 -6.97 -22.95 -3.36
N PRO A 22 -5.75 -22.91 -2.79
CA PRO A 22 -5.39 -21.97 -1.73
C PRO A 22 -5.08 -20.57 -2.28
N PHE A 23 -5.60 -20.22 -3.45
CA PHE A 23 -5.37 -18.91 -4.06
C PHE A 23 -6.62 -18.08 -4.08
N THR A 24 -6.42 -16.79 -3.86
CA THR A 24 -7.45 -15.76 -3.96
C THR A 24 -7.07 -14.74 -5.02
N ALA A 25 -8.07 -14.16 -5.69
CA ALA A 25 -7.89 -13.11 -6.66
C ALA A 25 -8.71 -11.88 -6.28
N ARG A 26 -8.16 -10.68 -6.55
CA ARG A 26 -8.81 -9.38 -6.35
C ARG A 26 -8.49 -8.48 -7.53
N GLY A 27 -9.45 -7.66 -7.94
CA GLY A 27 -9.30 -6.66 -8.98
C GLY A 27 -9.64 -5.26 -8.47
N GLU A 28 -8.95 -4.27 -9.00
CA GLU A 28 -9.22 -2.86 -8.80
C GLU A 28 -9.20 -2.17 -10.13
N THR A 29 -10.07 -1.19 -10.34
CA THR A 29 -9.98 -0.29 -11.50
C THR A 29 -10.46 1.09 -11.10
N SER A 30 -9.81 2.11 -11.64
CA SER A 30 -10.29 3.48 -11.48
C SER A 30 -10.22 4.28 -12.78
N ILE A 31 -11.03 5.30 -12.84
CA ILE A 31 -10.99 6.33 -13.87
C ILE A 31 -11.24 7.69 -13.21
N GLY A 32 -10.38 8.64 -13.49
CA GLY A 32 -10.50 10.00 -12.95
C GLY A 32 -9.80 11.02 -13.81
N TYR A 33 -9.98 12.28 -13.47
CA TYR A 33 -9.25 13.38 -14.07
C TYR A 33 -8.22 13.89 -13.06
N TRP A 34 -6.95 13.81 -13.44
CA TRP A 34 -5.83 14.14 -12.55
C TRP A 34 -5.07 15.34 -13.06
N LYS A 35 -4.56 16.15 -12.11
CA LYS A 35 -3.76 17.33 -12.40
C LYS A 35 -2.55 17.40 -11.48
N GLU A 36 -1.37 17.58 -12.04
CA GLU A 36 -0.13 17.83 -11.36
C GLU A 36 0.62 18.98 -12.06
N GLY A 37 0.56 20.17 -11.49
CA GLY A 37 1.12 21.36 -12.13
C GLY A 37 0.42 21.67 -13.46
N SER A 38 1.20 21.68 -14.55
CA SER A 38 0.68 21.89 -15.91
C SER A 38 0.17 20.61 -16.58
N VAL A 39 0.52 19.44 -16.06
CA VAL A 39 0.08 18.15 -16.58
C VAL A 39 -1.32 17.85 -16.08
N LYS A 40 -2.26 17.63 -16.98
CA LYS A 40 -3.66 17.33 -16.65
C LYS A 40 -4.28 16.42 -17.70
N GLY A 41 -5.10 15.47 -17.26
CA GLY A 41 -5.77 14.54 -18.17
C GLY A 41 -6.50 13.41 -17.47
N VAL A 42 -7.17 12.60 -18.26
CA VAL A 42 -7.82 11.39 -17.77
C VAL A 42 -6.75 10.38 -17.38
N HIS A 43 -6.89 9.82 -16.19
CA HIS A 43 -6.11 8.67 -15.72
C HIS A 43 -7.03 7.46 -15.55
N LYS A 44 -6.56 6.31 -16.02
CA LYS A 44 -7.23 5.03 -15.81
C LYS A 44 -6.23 4.05 -15.26
N ASP A 45 -6.60 3.31 -14.23
CA ASP A 45 -5.78 2.22 -13.71
C ASP A 45 -6.57 0.90 -13.65
N TYR A 46 -5.85 -0.18 -13.84
CA TYR A 46 -6.33 -1.55 -13.72
C TYR A 46 -5.29 -2.33 -12.93
N LYS A 47 -5.75 -3.01 -11.89
CA LYS A 47 -4.89 -3.83 -11.06
C LYS A 47 -5.55 -5.18 -10.80
N VAL A 48 -4.79 -6.25 -10.96
CA VAL A 48 -5.19 -7.60 -10.57
C VAL A 48 -4.13 -8.17 -9.66
N GLU A 49 -4.56 -8.72 -8.56
CA GLU A 49 -3.68 -9.39 -7.58
C GLU A 49 -4.18 -10.81 -7.33
N VAL A 50 -3.26 -11.76 -7.34
CA VAL A 50 -3.47 -13.13 -6.88
C VAL A 50 -2.59 -13.33 -5.66
N SER A 51 -3.14 -13.92 -4.62
CA SER A 51 -2.41 -14.23 -3.40
C SER A 51 -2.70 -15.65 -2.93
N HIS A 52 -1.70 -16.26 -2.33
CA HIS A 52 -1.87 -17.52 -1.60
C HIS A 52 -2.53 -17.23 -0.26
N ASP A 53 -3.41 -18.12 0.21
CA ASP A 53 -3.94 -18.04 1.57
C ASP A 53 -2.79 -18.02 2.58
N PRO A 54 -2.95 -17.32 3.71
CA PRO A 54 -1.89 -17.25 4.69
C PRO A 54 -1.44 -18.64 5.15
N ILE A 55 -0.15 -18.92 5.07
CA ILE A 55 0.47 -20.14 5.55
C ILE A 55 0.80 -19.94 7.03
N ASN A 56 0.20 -20.71 7.90
CA ASN A 56 0.52 -20.70 9.32
C ASN A 56 1.84 -21.42 9.55
N LEU A 57 2.88 -20.70 9.92
CA LEU A 57 4.18 -21.29 10.25
C LEU A 57 4.21 -21.81 11.69
N TRP A 58 3.52 -21.10 12.59
CA TRP A 58 3.23 -21.46 13.97
C TRP A 58 1.96 -20.72 14.42
N LYS A 59 1.53 -20.92 15.68
CA LYS A 59 0.27 -20.39 16.23
C LYS A 59 0.02 -18.90 15.92
N ASP A 60 1.04 -18.09 16.01
CA ASP A 60 0.95 -16.63 15.91
C ASP A 60 1.76 -16.06 14.73
N GLY A 61 2.28 -16.92 13.86
CA GLY A 61 3.12 -16.54 12.73
C GLY A 61 2.53 -16.96 11.39
N THR A 62 2.34 -16.00 10.48
CA THR A 62 1.78 -16.23 9.15
C THR A 62 2.68 -15.70 8.04
N LEU A 63 2.75 -16.44 6.96
CA LEU A 63 3.44 -16.05 5.72
C LEU A 63 2.43 -16.02 4.58
N ARG A 64 2.42 -14.94 3.81
CA ARG A 64 1.58 -14.76 2.63
C ARG A 64 2.45 -14.39 1.43
N PHE A 65 2.18 -15.02 0.29
CA PHE A 65 2.74 -14.64 -1.01
C PHE A 65 1.65 -14.01 -1.85
N PHE A 66 2.05 -13.04 -2.65
CA PHE A 66 1.15 -12.39 -3.61
C PHE A 66 1.91 -11.96 -4.85
N GLY A 67 1.18 -11.82 -5.93
CA GLY A 67 1.69 -11.27 -7.17
C GLY A 67 0.55 -10.70 -8.00
N GLY A 68 0.88 -9.82 -8.92
CA GLY A 68 -0.15 -9.17 -9.69
C GLY A 68 0.41 -8.35 -10.84
N TYR A 69 -0.50 -7.65 -11.46
CA TYR A 69 -0.21 -6.78 -12.58
C TYR A 69 -1.03 -5.50 -12.44
N GLN A 70 -0.36 -4.37 -12.61
CA GLN A 70 -1.00 -3.06 -12.67
C GLN A 70 -0.70 -2.43 -14.03
N ARG A 71 -1.69 -1.74 -14.58
CA ARG A 71 -1.57 -0.98 -15.82
C ARG A 71 -2.27 0.36 -15.67
N ASP A 72 -1.51 1.42 -15.90
CA ASP A 72 -1.98 2.79 -15.88
C ASP A 72 -2.00 3.33 -17.32
N TYR A 73 -3.04 4.06 -17.67
CA TYR A 73 -3.18 4.79 -18.92
C TYR A 73 -3.31 6.28 -18.63
N TYR A 74 -2.49 7.09 -19.26
CA TYR A 74 -2.44 8.53 -19.11
C TYR A 74 -2.98 9.23 -20.38
N GLY A 75 -4.14 9.88 -20.28
CA GLY A 75 -4.77 10.57 -21.40
C GLY A 75 -4.04 11.83 -21.84
N TYR A 76 -3.13 12.38 -21.01
CA TYR A 76 -2.35 13.57 -21.33
C TYR A 76 -1.43 13.38 -22.54
N ASP A 77 -0.66 12.30 -22.56
CA ASP A 77 0.32 11.99 -23.60
C ASP A 77 0.10 10.61 -24.24
N LYS A 78 -1.03 9.95 -23.88
CA LYS A 78 -1.40 8.59 -24.31
C LYS A 78 -0.41 7.51 -23.89
N SER A 79 0.46 7.80 -22.93
CA SER A 79 1.41 6.82 -22.41
C SER A 79 0.70 5.73 -21.59
N ILE A 80 1.36 4.58 -21.50
CA ILE A 80 0.90 3.42 -20.75
C ILE A 80 2.05 2.96 -19.85
N ARG A 81 1.75 2.77 -18.58
CA ARG A 81 2.66 2.18 -17.60
C ARG A 81 2.17 0.79 -17.22
N SER A 82 3.04 -0.19 -17.29
CA SER A 82 2.74 -1.57 -16.94
C SER A 82 3.69 -2.05 -15.84
N MET A 83 3.14 -2.64 -14.80
CA MET A 83 3.87 -3.03 -13.60
C MET A 83 3.46 -4.43 -13.15
N PRO A 84 4.10 -5.50 -13.63
CA PRO A 84 4.04 -6.77 -12.93
C PRO A 84 4.76 -6.65 -11.59
N TYR A 85 4.19 -7.22 -10.55
CA TYR A 85 4.77 -7.21 -9.21
C TYR A 85 4.54 -8.54 -8.49
N TRP A 86 5.38 -8.78 -7.50
CA TRP A 86 5.21 -9.88 -6.57
C TRP A 86 5.79 -9.51 -5.21
N GLY A 87 5.41 -10.24 -4.19
CA GLY A 87 5.91 -10.01 -2.84
C GLY A 87 5.59 -11.13 -1.89
N ALA A 88 6.19 -11.00 -0.71
CA ALA A 88 5.92 -11.87 0.42
C ALA A 88 5.74 -11.02 1.67
N GLN A 89 4.84 -11.43 2.54
CA GLN A 89 4.58 -10.77 3.81
C GLN A 89 4.59 -11.79 4.92
N PHE A 90 5.40 -11.54 5.92
CA PHE A 90 5.42 -12.26 7.18
C PHE A 90 4.82 -11.38 8.28
N ARG A 91 3.98 -11.97 9.12
CA ARG A 91 3.41 -11.33 10.32
C ARG A 91 3.46 -12.30 11.48
N THR A 92 3.74 -11.77 12.66
CA THR A 92 3.69 -12.55 13.89
C THR A 92 3.23 -11.70 15.07
N ALA A 93 2.51 -12.32 16.00
CA ALA A 93 2.28 -11.75 17.31
C ALA A 93 3.34 -12.24 18.30
N VAL A 94 3.87 -11.33 19.09
CA VAL A 94 4.82 -11.61 20.18
C VAL A 94 4.09 -11.33 21.49
N GLY A 95 3.33 -12.33 21.94
CA GLY A 95 2.43 -12.18 23.08
C GLY A 95 1.17 -11.35 22.74
N PRO A 96 0.38 -10.95 23.75
CA PRO A 96 -0.95 -10.38 23.56
C PRO A 96 -0.96 -8.90 23.14
N ARG A 97 0.19 -8.23 23.13
CA ARG A 97 0.26 -6.77 22.92
C ARG A 97 1.17 -6.33 21.79
N VAL A 98 2.03 -7.20 21.30
CA VAL A 98 3.04 -6.86 20.30
C VAL A 98 2.76 -7.61 19.00
N ASN A 99 2.70 -6.90 17.87
CA ASN A 99 2.74 -7.50 16.56
C ASN A 99 3.97 -7.00 15.80
N ALA A 100 4.56 -7.86 14.99
CA ALA A 100 5.64 -7.51 14.10
C ALA A 100 5.34 -8.00 12.69
N TRP A 101 5.86 -7.28 11.68
CA TRP A 101 5.72 -7.66 10.30
C TRP A 101 6.94 -7.29 9.48
N VAL A 102 7.14 -8.04 8.43
CA VAL A 102 8.05 -7.70 7.34
C VAL A 102 7.38 -8.03 6.01
N SER A 103 7.50 -7.16 5.04
CA SER A 103 6.98 -7.34 3.69
C SER A 103 8.05 -6.95 2.68
N TYR A 104 8.31 -7.84 1.75
CA TYR A 104 9.13 -7.57 0.58
C TYR A 104 8.24 -7.43 -0.64
N ASN A 105 8.44 -6.36 -1.41
CA ASN A 105 7.74 -6.11 -2.66
C ASN A 105 8.75 -5.84 -3.77
N GLN A 106 8.57 -6.51 -4.90
CA GLN A 106 9.31 -6.23 -6.11
C GLN A 106 8.35 -5.90 -7.24
N ARG A 107 8.60 -4.77 -7.89
CA ARG A 107 7.87 -4.30 -9.06
C ARG A 107 8.83 -4.26 -10.25
N ASN A 108 8.44 -4.87 -11.34
CA ASN A 108 9.13 -4.66 -12.60
C ASN A 108 8.42 -3.51 -13.33
N ILE A 109 8.97 -2.32 -13.19
CA ILE A 109 8.44 -1.13 -13.84
C ILE A 109 8.93 -1.17 -15.27
N ASN A 110 8.21 -1.89 -16.13
CA ASN A 110 8.41 -1.78 -17.56
C ASN A 110 7.90 -0.42 -18.00
N TYR A 111 8.86 0.45 -18.24
CA TYR A 111 8.71 1.83 -18.55
C TYR A 111 7.73 2.12 -19.57
N ASN A 112 6.84 3.03 -19.20
CA ASN A 112 6.97 4.18 -20.00
C ASN A 112 6.56 5.38 -19.20
N ASN A 113 7.19 6.38 -19.44
CA ASN A 113 7.18 7.70 -18.91
C ASN A 113 5.79 8.10 -18.45
N SER A 114 5.51 7.91 -17.16
CA SER A 114 4.38 8.61 -16.60
C SER A 114 4.61 10.11 -16.78
N PRO A 115 3.65 10.88 -17.26
CA PRO A 115 3.74 12.33 -17.29
C PRO A 115 3.71 12.93 -15.88
N TYR A 116 3.33 12.14 -14.88
CA TYR A 116 3.20 12.56 -13.49
C TYR A 116 4.44 12.21 -12.67
N ARG A 117 4.96 13.18 -11.95
CA ARG A 117 6.15 13.01 -11.09
C ARG A 117 5.90 12.12 -9.88
N PHE A 118 4.65 12.06 -9.40
CA PHE A 118 4.34 11.23 -8.24
C PHE A 118 4.60 9.74 -8.49
N ASP A 119 4.47 9.26 -9.72
CA ASP A 119 4.75 7.88 -10.08
C ASP A 119 6.24 7.51 -9.98
N SER A 120 7.13 8.51 -10.07
CA SER A 120 8.57 8.30 -9.88
C SER A 120 8.96 8.00 -8.43
N THR A 121 8.03 8.14 -7.49
CA THR A 121 8.28 7.87 -6.07
C THR A 121 8.13 6.39 -5.70
N GLU A 122 7.64 5.56 -6.62
CA GLU A 122 7.53 4.13 -6.38
C GLU A 122 8.90 3.44 -6.45
N LEU A 123 9.15 2.59 -5.46
CA LEU A 123 10.39 1.83 -5.38
C LEU A 123 10.25 0.50 -6.14
N PRO A 124 11.20 0.18 -7.07
CA PRO A 124 11.18 -1.10 -7.76
C PRO A 124 11.33 -2.30 -6.82
N LYS A 125 12.13 -2.14 -5.78
CA LYS A 125 12.31 -3.14 -4.71
C LYS A 125 12.22 -2.45 -3.37
N GLU A 126 11.27 -2.87 -2.54
CA GLU A 126 11.06 -2.29 -1.23
C GLU A 126 10.95 -3.37 -0.15
N LEU A 127 11.52 -3.08 1.01
CA LEU A 127 11.31 -3.80 2.25
C LEU A 127 10.55 -2.89 3.20
N ILE A 128 9.42 -3.38 3.71
CA ILE A 128 8.63 -2.69 4.72
C ILE A 128 8.62 -3.57 5.95
N TYR A 129 9.11 -3.06 7.06
CA TYR A 129 9.10 -3.78 8.32
C TYR A 129 8.70 -2.88 9.47
N GLY A 130 8.17 -3.48 10.52
CA GLY A 130 7.70 -2.70 11.64
C GLY A 130 7.07 -3.54 12.73
N GLY A 131 6.50 -2.84 13.68
CA GLY A 131 5.78 -3.44 14.79
C GLY A 131 4.70 -2.51 15.33
N SER A 132 3.76 -3.09 16.05
CA SER A 132 2.75 -2.36 16.81
C SER A 132 2.73 -2.84 18.25
N PHE A 133 2.38 -1.91 19.13
CA PHE A 133 2.21 -2.17 20.54
C PHE A 133 0.84 -1.67 21.01
N LYS A 134 0.06 -2.56 21.61
CA LYS A 134 -1.25 -2.26 22.16
C LYS A 134 -1.10 -1.60 23.54
N LEU A 135 -1.36 -0.29 23.59
CA LEU A 135 -1.27 0.50 24.82
C LEU A 135 -2.42 0.19 25.77
N THR A 136 -3.65 0.23 25.25
CA THR A 136 -4.89 -0.04 25.96
C THR A 136 -5.77 -0.99 25.15
N ARG A 137 -7.02 -1.18 25.55
CA ARG A 137 -7.99 -1.93 24.74
C ARG A 137 -8.40 -1.19 23.47
N LEU A 138 -8.31 0.14 23.48
CA LEU A 138 -8.76 1.01 22.43
C LEU A 138 -7.62 1.68 21.66
N ASP A 139 -6.41 1.65 22.21
CA ASP A 139 -5.28 2.42 21.67
C ASP A 139 -4.12 1.50 21.30
N ASP A 140 -3.54 1.72 20.16
CA ASP A 140 -2.25 1.14 19.79
C ASP A 140 -1.35 2.15 19.06
N ILE A 141 -0.06 1.87 19.11
CA ILE A 141 0.96 2.60 18.37
C ILE A 141 1.70 1.64 17.45
N SER A 142 2.10 2.12 16.31
CA SER A 142 2.93 1.35 15.38
C SER A 142 4.04 2.19 14.77
N VAL A 143 5.15 1.52 14.46
CA VAL A 143 6.26 2.09 13.70
C VAL A 143 6.50 1.18 12.51
N SER A 144 6.62 1.77 11.32
CA SER A 144 6.89 1.06 10.08
C SER A 144 7.98 1.77 9.30
N VAL A 145 9.00 1.04 8.89
CA VAL A 145 10.12 1.53 8.09
C VAL A 145 9.96 1.03 6.67
N LYS A 146 10.07 1.92 5.71
CA LYS A 146 10.14 1.60 4.28
C LYS A 146 11.57 1.82 3.80
N GLN A 147 12.18 0.77 3.26
CA GLN A 147 13.55 0.75 2.79
C GLN A 147 13.62 0.45 1.30
N ASN A 148 14.45 1.19 0.59
CA ASN A 148 14.77 0.92 -0.81
C ASN A 148 15.84 -0.18 -0.89
N MET A 149 15.47 -1.34 -1.40
CA MET A 149 16.37 -2.49 -1.53
C MET A 149 17.34 -2.41 -2.72
N MET A 150 17.27 -1.34 -3.54
CA MET A 150 18.21 -1.12 -4.63
C MET A 150 19.53 -0.51 -4.13
N ASN A 151 19.46 0.34 -3.12
CA ASN A 151 20.61 1.06 -2.55
C ASN A 151 20.77 0.93 -1.04
N GLY A 152 19.81 0.27 -0.38
CA GLY A 152 19.80 0.08 1.08
C GLY A 152 19.30 1.27 1.90
N ASP A 153 18.94 2.39 1.27
CA ASP A 153 18.52 3.60 1.97
C ASP A 153 17.12 3.46 2.59
N VAL A 154 16.93 4.07 3.76
CA VAL A 154 15.61 4.27 4.33
C VAL A 154 14.89 5.37 3.54
N ASP A 155 13.75 5.03 2.93
CA ASP A 155 12.92 5.97 2.18
C ASP A 155 12.05 6.80 3.14
N SER A 156 11.36 6.11 4.05
CA SER A 156 10.48 6.78 5.01
C SER A 156 10.20 5.92 6.25
N ILE A 157 9.92 6.60 7.36
CA ILE A 157 9.46 6.00 8.60
C ILE A 157 8.07 6.53 8.90
N TYR A 158 7.15 5.65 9.26
CA TYR A 158 5.79 5.98 9.63
C TYR A 158 5.57 5.68 11.10
N TYR A 159 5.10 6.66 11.84
CA TYR A 159 4.65 6.55 13.22
C TYR A 159 3.15 6.71 13.21
N THR A 160 2.42 5.71 13.65
CA THR A 160 0.95 5.75 13.64
C THR A 160 0.42 5.49 15.04
N TYR A 161 -0.45 6.38 15.50
CA TYR A 161 -1.33 6.17 16.64
C TYR A 161 -2.71 5.83 16.11
N HIS A 162 -3.27 4.74 16.60
CA HIS A 162 -4.63 4.30 16.32
C HIS A 162 -5.46 4.33 17.60
N ARG A 163 -6.70 4.79 17.46
CA ARG A 163 -7.70 4.74 18.53
C ARG A 163 -9.06 4.27 17.99
N ASP A 164 -9.58 3.25 18.65
CA ASP A 164 -10.96 2.79 18.46
C ASP A 164 -11.92 3.77 19.18
N LEU A 165 -12.84 4.38 18.43
CA LEU A 165 -13.86 5.30 18.90
C LEU A 165 -15.28 4.70 18.78
N HIS A 166 -15.41 3.38 18.85
CA HIS A 166 -16.65 2.59 18.72
C HIS A 166 -17.23 2.59 17.30
N SER A 167 -17.76 3.71 16.84
CA SER A 167 -18.37 3.83 15.51
C SER A 167 -17.37 4.03 14.39
N PHE A 168 -16.15 4.42 14.71
CA PHE A 168 -15.06 4.61 13.74
C PHE A 168 -13.68 4.44 14.39
N ASP A 169 -12.70 4.14 13.56
CA ASP A 169 -11.30 4.11 13.92
C ASP A 169 -10.63 5.42 13.51
N MET A 170 -9.85 6.00 14.42
CA MET A 170 -9.03 7.17 14.16
C MET A 170 -7.56 6.76 14.02
N TYR A 171 -6.92 7.21 12.96
CA TYR A 171 -5.49 7.04 12.73
C TYR A 171 -4.83 8.40 12.63
N LEU A 172 -3.82 8.65 13.47
CA LEU A 172 -2.91 9.79 13.37
C LEU A 172 -1.55 9.27 12.94
N THR A 173 -1.11 9.63 11.74
CA THR A 173 0.15 9.15 11.17
C THR A 173 1.09 10.32 10.92
N TYR A 174 2.32 10.21 11.42
CA TYR A 174 3.44 11.05 11.04
C TYR A 174 4.36 10.25 10.12
N LYS A 175 4.60 10.78 8.94
CA LYS A 175 5.57 10.27 7.98
C LYS A 175 6.83 11.12 8.04
N ASP A 176 7.95 10.49 8.38
CA ASP A 176 9.28 11.05 8.26
C ASP A 176 9.91 10.57 6.94
N SER A 177 10.17 11.49 6.03
CA SER A 177 10.70 11.18 4.69
C SER A 177 12.17 11.56 4.59
N HIS A 178 13.04 10.58 4.76
CA HIS A 178 14.49 10.78 4.77
C HIS A 178 15.05 11.29 3.44
N LYS A 179 14.44 10.90 2.33
CA LYS A 179 14.95 11.25 0.99
C LYS A 179 14.63 12.67 0.54
N ASN A 180 13.48 13.23 0.97
CA ASN A 180 12.93 14.46 0.37
C ASN A 180 12.66 15.56 1.40
N ASN A 181 13.02 15.40 2.68
CA ASN A 181 12.66 16.30 3.78
C ASN A 181 11.17 16.73 3.79
N ASN A 182 10.31 15.86 3.27
CA ASN A 182 8.88 16.13 3.12
C ASN A 182 8.09 15.36 4.19
N ASN A 183 8.21 15.82 5.42
CA ASN A 183 7.50 15.27 6.55
C ASN A 183 6.03 15.61 6.49
N GLN A 184 5.14 14.66 6.79
CA GLN A 184 3.71 14.83 6.64
C GLN A 184 2.95 14.26 7.82
N TRP A 185 1.93 15.00 8.25
CA TRP A 185 0.90 14.51 9.15
C TRP A 185 -0.35 14.13 8.36
N LYS A 186 -0.97 13.01 8.75
CA LYS A 186 -2.23 12.55 8.19
C LYS A 186 -3.15 12.10 9.30
N ILE A 187 -4.38 12.60 9.28
CA ILE A 187 -5.47 12.09 10.11
C ILE A 187 -6.45 11.37 9.19
N LYS A 188 -6.87 10.16 9.59
CA LYS A 188 -7.85 9.37 8.86
C LYS A 188 -8.88 8.84 9.85
N PHE A 189 -10.16 8.92 9.47
CA PHE A 189 -11.27 8.28 10.14
C PHE A 189 -11.85 7.20 9.23
N VAL A 190 -12.12 6.03 9.79
CA VAL A 190 -12.69 4.89 9.05
C VAL A 190 -13.95 4.46 9.80
N GLY A 191 -15.10 4.59 9.16
CA GLY A 191 -16.37 4.10 9.71
C GLY A 191 -16.32 2.57 9.88
N LYS A 192 -17.03 2.08 10.90
CA LYS A 192 -17.24 0.64 11.11
C LYS A 192 -18.65 0.31 10.65
N ASP A 193 -18.76 -0.77 9.90
CA ASP A 193 -20.06 -1.34 9.57
C ASP A 193 -20.61 -2.04 10.83
N PHE A 194 -21.87 -1.77 11.14
CA PHE A 194 -22.62 -2.36 12.26
C PHE A 194 -23.49 -3.51 11.77
#